data_c80db9b0a7f35b773808b498072f2e2c
#
_entry.id   c80db9b0a7f35b773808b498072f2e2c
#
_cell.length_a   1.000
_cell.length_b   1.000
_cell.length_c   1.000
_cell.angle_alpha   90.00
_cell.angle_beta   90.00
_cell.angle_gamma   90.00
#
_symmetry.space_group_name_H-M   'P 1'
#
loop_
_entity.id
_entity.type
_entity.pdbx_description
1 polymer ?
#
loop_
_entity_poly.entity_id
_entity_poly.type
_entity_poly.pdbx_seq_one_letter_code
_entity_poly.pdbx_strand_id
1 'polypeptide(L)'
;MALDVGDIGTKIVAQAAQAAGDGWKAMATAATVELRGLAQRIVLIVEAYADGELSQARAKQHLRTARFHVIATIAMMTVMTDAVIEKIVNGALAIVKDSVNKAAGFALLI
;
A
#
# COMPACT_ATOMS: atom_id res chain seq x y z
N MET A 1 11.03 -14.99 3.06
CA MET A 1 10.99 -13.82 2.18
C MET A 1 11.34 -12.59 3.00
N ALA A 2 12.38 -11.87 2.63
CA ALA A 2 12.84 -10.70 3.37
C ALA A 2 12.29 -9.42 2.70
N LEU A 3 11.39 -8.73 3.38
CA LEU A 3 10.84 -7.46 2.96
C LEU A 3 11.10 -6.43 4.05
N ASP A 4 11.67 -5.29 3.66
CA ASP A 4 11.91 -4.19 4.57
C ASP A 4 10.70 -3.25 4.57
N VAL A 5 9.84 -3.41 5.57
CA VAL A 5 8.61 -2.61 5.72
C VAL A 5 8.93 -1.12 5.86
N GLY A 6 10.02 -0.78 6.56
CA GLY A 6 10.44 0.60 6.73
C GLY A 6 10.84 1.25 5.41
N ASP A 7 11.59 0.54 4.58
CA ASP A 7 12.00 1.03 3.25
C ASP A 7 10.80 1.18 2.31
N ILE A 8 9.93 0.18 2.28
CA ILE A 8 8.70 0.22 1.49
C ILE A 8 7.83 1.39 1.93
N GLY A 9 7.64 1.57 3.25
CA GLY A 9 6.86 2.66 3.80
C GLY A 9 7.41 4.03 3.40
N THR A 10 8.72 4.21 3.44
CA THR A 10 9.38 5.45 3.04
C THR A 10 9.13 5.76 1.56
N LYS A 11 9.25 4.77 0.69
CA LYS A 11 9.00 4.93 -0.75
C LYS A 11 7.54 5.28 -1.03
N ILE A 12 6.62 4.63 -0.33
CA ILE A 12 5.18 4.88 -0.47
C ILE A 12 4.83 6.32 -0.08
N VAL A 13 5.36 6.78 1.05
CA VAL A 13 5.11 8.14 1.54
C VAL A 13 5.68 9.18 0.57
N ALA A 14 6.89 8.96 0.06
CA ALA A 14 7.50 9.87 -0.91
C ALA A 14 6.68 9.96 -2.20
N GLN A 15 6.19 8.83 -2.70
CA GLN A 15 5.34 8.78 -3.90
C GLN A 15 4.01 9.50 -3.65
N ALA A 16 3.40 9.28 -2.48
CA ALA A 16 2.14 9.91 -2.12
C ALA A 16 2.27 11.43 -2.03
N ALA A 17 3.35 11.92 -1.42
CA ALA A 17 3.62 13.35 -1.33
C ALA A 17 3.75 13.98 -2.71
N GLN A 18 4.43 13.30 -3.64
CA GLN A 18 4.59 13.77 -5.01
C GLN A 18 3.24 13.79 -5.76
N ALA A 19 2.45 12.75 -5.60
CA ALA A 19 1.15 12.64 -6.28
C ALA A 19 0.13 13.64 -5.74
N ALA A 20 0.15 13.92 -4.44
CA ALA A 20 -0.76 14.86 -3.79
C ALA A 20 -0.37 16.33 -4.02
N GLY A 21 0.90 16.60 -4.28
CA GLY A 21 1.38 17.96 -4.47
C GLY A 21 1.13 18.83 -3.24
N ASP A 22 0.55 20.02 -3.47
CA ASP A 22 0.30 21.00 -2.39
C ASP A 22 -0.70 20.50 -1.33
N GLY A 23 -1.56 19.56 -1.68
CA GLY A 23 -2.52 18.97 -0.75
C GLY A 23 -1.88 18.08 0.32
N TRP A 24 -0.63 17.66 0.11
CA TRP A 24 0.06 16.77 1.05
C TRP A 24 0.19 17.35 2.45
N LYS A 25 0.49 18.64 2.55
CA LYS A 25 0.72 19.29 3.85
C LYS A 25 -0.49 19.18 4.78
N ALA A 26 -1.69 19.24 4.22
CA ALA A 26 -2.92 19.18 5.01
C ALA A 26 -3.21 17.79 5.58
N MET A 27 -2.62 16.75 5.02
CA MET A 27 -2.92 15.37 5.40
C MET A 27 -1.69 14.53 5.72
N ALA A 28 -0.49 15.13 5.70
CA ALA A 28 0.77 14.39 5.74
C ALA A 28 0.85 13.39 6.90
N THR A 29 0.54 13.81 8.11
CA THR A 29 0.65 12.97 9.30
C THR A 29 -0.32 11.79 9.24
N ALA A 30 -1.60 12.06 9.01
CA ALA A 30 -2.64 11.03 8.99
C ALA A 30 -2.45 10.08 7.82
N ALA A 31 -2.16 10.61 6.62
CA ALA A 31 -1.93 9.78 5.44
C ALA A 31 -0.68 8.92 5.58
N THR A 32 0.37 9.43 6.21
CA THR A 32 1.59 8.65 6.48
C THR A 32 1.29 7.44 7.35
N VAL A 33 0.50 7.62 8.42
CA VAL A 33 0.09 6.50 9.29
C VAL A 33 -0.67 5.45 8.50
N GLU A 34 -1.64 5.87 7.68
CA GLU A 34 -2.46 4.95 6.89
C GLU A 34 -1.65 4.21 5.83
N LEU A 35 -0.77 4.91 5.13
CA LEU A 35 0.05 4.30 4.07
C LEU A 35 1.09 3.34 4.64
N ARG A 36 1.69 3.67 5.77
CA ARG A 36 2.61 2.75 6.45
C ARG A 36 1.87 1.53 6.98
N GLY A 37 0.66 1.71 7.50
CA GLY A 37 -0.20 0.62 7.92
C GLY A 37 -0.58 -0.29 6.76
N LEU A 38 -0.85 0.28 5.59
CA LEU A 38 -1.11 -0.48 4.37
C LEU A 38 0.11 -1.35 4.00
N ALA A 39 1.30 -0.76 3.99
CA ALA A 39 2.54 -1.48 3.68
C ALA A 39 2.74 -2.65 4.64
N GLN A 40 2.58 -2.43 5.93
CA GLN A 40 2.72 -3.47 6.96
C GLN A 40 1.70 -4.59 6.75
N ARG A 41 0.46 -4.24 6.50
CA ARG A 41 -0.62 -5.22 6.26
C ARG A 41 -0.32 -6.08 5.04
N ILE A 42 0.15 -5.47 3.95
CA ILE A 42 0.47 -6.20 2.73
C ILE A 42 1.63 -7.17 2.97
N VAL A 43 2.68 -6.74 3.67
CA VAL A 43 3.80 -7.62 4.01
C VAL A 43 3.33 -8.81 4.82
N LEU A 44 2.46 -8.59 5.81
CA LEU A 44 1.91 -9.69 6.63
C LEU A 44 1.07 -10.67 5.79
N ILE A 45 0.28 -10.16 4.85
CA ILE A 45 -0.51 -11.00 3.94
C ILE A 45 0.42 -11.86 3.08
N VAL A 46 1.47 -11.26 2.55
CA VAL A 46 2.44 -11.96 1.69
C VAL A 46 3.20 -13.02 2.49
N GLU A 47 3.60 -12.72 3.72
CA GLU A 47 4.25 -13.68 4.60
C GLU A 47 3.32 -14.87 4.92
N ALA A 48 2.05 -14.60 5.21
CA ALA A 48 1.06 -15.65 5.44
C ALA A 48 0.88 -16.54 4.20
N TYR A 49 0.87 -15.94 3.02
CA TYR A 49 0.85 -16.71 1.78
C TYR A 49 2.10 -17.57 1.62
N ALA A 50 3.27 -17.01 1.86
CA ALA A 50 4.54 -17.73 1.74
C ALA A 50 4.62 -18.89 2.73
N ASP A 51 4.05 -18.74 3.94
CA ASP A 51 4.01 -19.76 4.97
C ASP A 51 2.93 -20.82 4.76
N GLY A 52 2.12 -20.67 3.70
CA GLY A 52 1.04 -21.61 3.39
C GLY A 52 -0.24 -21.40 4.18
N GLU A 53 -0.32 -20.32 4.97
CA GLU A 53 -1.53 -20.01 5.76
C GLU A 53 -2.67 -19.47 4.91
N LEU A 54 -2.37 -18.84 3.77
CA LEU A 54 -3.34 -18.30 2.83
C LEU A 54 -3.11 -18.87 1.44
N SER A 55 -4.19 -19.20 0.73
CA SER A 55 -4.13 -19.48 -0.70
C SER A 55 -3.86 -18.20 -1.48
N GLN A 56 -3.39 -18.32 -2.71
CA GLN A 56 -3.18 -17.16 -3.58
C GLN A 56 -4.47 -16.35 -3.77
N ALA A 57 -5.61 -17.05 -3.95
CA ALA A 57 -6.90 -16.39 -4.12
C ALA A 57 -7.29 -15.57 -2.87
N ARG A 58 -7.09 -16.13 -1.68
CA ARG A 58 -7.38 -15.42 -0.42
C ARG A 58 -6.42 -14.27 -0.17
N ALA A 59 -5.14 -14.44 -0.49
CA ALA A 59 -4.16 -13.36 -0.38
C ALA A 59 -4.57 -12.17 -1.26
N LYS A 60 -4.96 -12.41 -2.52
CA LYS A 60 -5.45 -11.37 -3.43
C LYS A 60 -6.69 -10.67 -2.89
N GLN A 61 -7.60 -11.42 -2.28
CA GLN A 61 -8.83 -10.87 -1.69
C GLN A 61 -8.50 -9.94 -0.52
N HIS A 62 -7.58 -10.34 0.36
CA HIS A 62 -7.14 -9.50 1.47
C HIS A 62 -6.45 -8.22 0.99
N LEU A 63 -5.65 -8.32 -0.06
CA LEU A 63 -5.00 -7.15 -0.66
C LEU A 63 -6.02 -6.16 -1.23
N ARG A 64 -7.04 -6.67 -1.90
CA ARG A 64 -8.13 -5.84 -2.44
C ARG A 64 -8.90 -5.14 -1.32
N THR A 65 -9.21 -5.84 -0.24
CA THR A 65 -9.89 -5.26 0.92
C THR A 65 -9.03 -4.17 1.57
N ALA A 66 -7.74 -4.41 1.73
CA ALA A 66 -6.83 -3.43 2.28
C ALA A 66 -6.78 -2.15 1.42
N ARG A 67 -6.77 -2.30 0.10
CA ARG A 67 -6.80 -1.18 -0.85
C ARG A 67 -8.05 -0.32 -0.64
N PHE A 68 -9.22 -0.94 -0.62
CA PHE A 68 -10.48 -0.20 -0.44
C PHE A 68 -10.55 0.49 0.91
N HIS A 69 -10.08 -0.16 1.96
CA HIS A 69 -10.05 0.42 3.30
C HIS A 69 -9.22 1.70 3.33
N VAL A 70 -8.03 1.69 2.75
CA VAL A 70 -7.14 2.86 2.75
C VAL A 70 -7.71 3.99 1.90
N ILE A 71 -8.28 3.68 0.74
CA ILE A 71 -8.95 4.69 -0.10
C ILE A 71 -10.06 5.38 0.70
N ALA A 72 -10.93 4.61 1.34
CA ALA A 72 -12.04 5.16 2.13
C ALA A 72 -11.53 6.00 3.30
N THR A 73 -10.51 5.54 4.01
CA THR A 73 -9.96 6.23 5.17
C THR A 73 -9.34 7.58 4.76
N ILE A 74 -8.55 7.59 3.68
CA ILE A 74 -7.96 8.83 3.19
C ILE A 74 -9.05 9.79 2.69
N ALA A 75 -10.07 9.28 2.01
CA ALA A 75 -11.18 10.09 1.53
C ALA A 75 -11.91 10.81 2.67
N MET A 76 -12.01 10.19 3.84
CA MET A 76 -12.64 10.81 5.02
C MET A 76 -11.80 11.91 5.65
N MET A 77 -10.49 11.91 5.42
CA MET A 77 -9.56 12.85 6.06
C MET A 77 -9.22 14.06 5.19
N THR A 78 -9.58 14.04 3.92
CA THR A 78 -9.11 15.06 2.98
C THR A 78 -10.28 15.60 2.14
N VAL A 79 -10.06 16.76 1.52
CA VAL A 79 -10.96 17.33 0.53
C VAL A 79 -10.48 17.06 -0.90
N MET A 80 -9.53 16.14 -1.06
CA MET A 80 -9.02 15.78 -2.38
C MET A 80 -10.06 15.01 -3.18
N THR A 81 -9.93 15.07 -4.50
CA THR A 81 -10.79 14.29 -5.39
C THR A 81 -10.46 12.80 -5.28
N ASP A 82 -11.45 11.97 -5.55
CA ASP A 82 -11.25 10.52 -5.57
C ASP A 82 -10.14 10.09 -6.53
N ALA A 83 -10.01 10.80 -7.66
CA ALA A 83 -8.98 10.51 -8.65
C ALA A 83 -7.56 10.67 -8.07
N VAL A 84 -7.33 11.71 -7.26
CA VAL A 84 -6.04 11.93 -6.61
C VAL A 84 -5.78 10.87 -5.55
N ILE A 85 -6.79 10.55 -4.74
CA ILE A 85 -6.68 9.53 -3.70
C ILE A 85 -6.35 8.17 -4.33
N GLU A 86 -7.05 7.79 -5.41
CA GLU A 86 -6.75 6.54 -6.12
C GLU A 86 -5.35 6.53 -6.69
N LYS A 87 -4.87 7.64 -7.22
CA LYS A 87 -3.51 7.76 -7.73
C LYS A 87 -2.48 7.49 -6.63
N ILE A 88 -2.70 8.05 -5.44
CA ILE A 88 -1.83 7.83 -4.27
C ILE A 88 -1.81 6.34 -3.89
N VAL A 89 -2.97 5.74 -3.75
CA VAL A 89 -3.09 4.34 -3.32
C VAL A 89 -2.58 3.38 -4.39
N ASN A 90 -2.89 3.63 -5.65
CA ASN A 90 -2.40 2.80 -6.76
C ASN A 90 -0.87 2.88 -6.89
N GLY A 91 -0.29 4.07 -6.67
CA GLY A 91 1.16 4.24 -6.64
C GLY A 91 1.80 3.47 -5.49
N ALA A 92 1.18 3.50 -4.31
CA ALA A 92 1.62 2.72 -3.15
C ALA A 92 1.59 1.22 -3.45
N LEU A 93 0.50 0.75 -4.04
CA LEU A 93 0.36 -0.68 -4.39
C LEU A 93 1.37 -1.11 -5.44
N ALA A 94 1.70 -0.25 -6.41
CA ALA A 94 2.71 -0.55 -7.42
C ALA A 94 4.09 -0.72 -6.78
N ILE A 95 4.44 0.11 -5.81
CA ILE A 95 5.71 0.00 -5.07
C ILE A 95 5.77 -1.30 -4.29
N VAL A 96 4.68 -1.64 -3.58
CA VAL A 96 4.63 -2.88 -2.81
C VAL A 96 4.70 -4.09 -3.73
N LYS A 97 3.93 -4.07 -4.82
CA LYS A 97 3.93 -5.15 -5.81
C LYS A 97 5.34 -5.41 -6.34
N ASP A 98 6.04 -4.36 -6.73
CA ASP A 98 7.40 -4.48 -7.24
C ASP A 98 8.34 -5.07 -6.19
N SER A 99 8.28 -4.58 -4.97
CA SER A 99 9.11 -5.05 -3.85
C SER A 99 8.82 -6.51 -3.50
N VAL A 100 7.54 -6.89 -3.46
CA VAL A 100 7.12 -8.26 -3.14
C VAL A 100 7.54 -9.24 -4.24
N ASN A 101 7.30 -8.89 -5.50
CA ASN A 101 7.65 -9.75 -6.61
C ASN A 101 9.17 -9.95 -6.71
N LYS A 102 9.93 -8.91 -6.45
CA LYS A 102 11.38 -8.97 -6.43
C LYS A 102 11.88 -9.89 -5.31
N ALA A 103 11.34 -9.76 -4.10
CA ALA A 103 11.71 -10.59 -2.97
C ALA A 103 11.30 -12.06 -3.17
N ALA A 104 10.15 -12.30 -3.78
CA ALA A 104 9.65 -13.65 -4.06
C ALA A 104 10.38 -14.31 -5.24
N GLY A 105 11.02 -13.52 -6.11
CA GLY A 105 11.68 -14.03 -7.31
C GLY A 105 10.73 -14.42 -8.43
N PHE A 106 9.44 -14.09 -8.32
CA PHE A 106 8.43 -14.31 -9.35
C PHE A 106 7.26 -13.36 -9.16
N ALA A 107 6.37 -13.26 -10.17
CA ALA A 107 5.22 -12.35 -10.10
C ALA A 107 4.12 -12.90 -9.17
N LEU A 108 4.26 -12.65 -7.88
CA LEU A 108 3.28 -13.05 -6.87
C LEU A 108 2.03 -12.17 -6.92
N LEU A 109 2.22 -10.87 -7.11
CA LEU A 109 1.13 -9.90 -7.24
C LEU A 109 1.08 -9.40 -8.68
N ILE A 110 -0.06 -9.52 -9.31
CA ILE A 110 -0.27 -9.09 -10.70
C ILE A 110 -1.32 -8.00 -10.76
#